data_38740fd1e1f500cb8ca4548f9d405505
#
_entry.id   38740fd1e1f500cb8ca4548f9d405505
#
_cell.length_a   1.000
_cell.length_b   1.000
_cell.length_c   1.000
_cell.angle_alpha   90.00
_cell.angle_beta   90.00
_cell.angle_gamma   90.00
#
_symmetry.space_group_name_H-M   'P 1'
#
loop_
_entity.id
_entity.type
_entity.pdbx_description
1 polymer ?
#
loop_
_entity_poly.entity_id
_entity_poly.type
_entity_poly.pdbx_seq_one_letter_code
_entity_poly.pdbx_strand_id
1 'polypeptide(L)'
;MKFPKPENELEARFSMEFCLAVALHRGAVLVADFTPTAIAEEEVRALLPRIRMEALSETAEHENVTILLRDGRTLERTVEHPRGSAALPFSEDELLSKFDSCMAGVLGVDDATALKQTLIDIESLDDIRDLTRYLSPTNYR
;
A
#
# COMPACT_ATOMS: atom_id res chain seq x y z
N MET A 1 12.16 5.93 12.53
CA MET A 1 10.70 5.69 12.53
C MET A 1 10.22 5.23 13.89
N LYS A 2 8.90 5.39 14.16
CA LYS A 2 8.38 5.25 15.54
C LYS A 2 8.03 3.81 15.97
N PHE A 3 7.77 2.89 15.02
CA PHE A 3 7.16 1.59 15.36
C PHE A 3 7.85 0.43 14.63
N PRO A 4 9.06 0.01 15.07
CA PRO A 4 9.77 -1.11 14.41
C PRO A 4 9.09 -2.47 14.60
N LYS A 5 8.19 -2.58 15.59
CA LYS A 5 7.40 -3.80 15.89
C LYS A 5 5.96 -3.37 16.20
N PRO A 6 5.15 -3.07 15.19
CA PRO A 6 3.81 -2.56 15.41
C PRO A 6 2.91 -3.62 16.08
N GLU A 7 2.02 -3.16 16.96
CA GLU A 7 1.08 -3.99 17.70
C GLU A 7 -0.38 -3.74 17.27
N ASN A 8 -0.62 -2.69 16.51
CA ASN A 8 -1.95 -2.31 16.03
C ASN A 8 -1.89 -1.68 14.63
N GLU A 9 -3.07 -1.47 14.02
CA GLU A 9 -3.22 -0.96 12.66
C GLU A 9 -2.57 0.40 12.45
N LEU A 10 -2.71 1.31 13.43
CA LEU A 10 -2.13 2.65 13.33
C LEU A 10 -0.61 2.59 13.30
N GLU A 11 -0.02 1.83 14.22
CA GLU A 11 1.43 1.64 14.28
C GLU A 11 1.97 0.98 13.01
N ALA A 12 1.25 -0.03 12.48
CA ALA A 12 1.64 -0.74 11.27
C ALA A 12 1.68 0.18 10.04
N ARG A 13 0.73 1.10 9.91
CA ARG A 13 0.72 2.10 8.82
C ARG A 13 1.90 3.07 8.87
N PHE A 14 2.50 3.27 10.04
CA PHE A 14 3.66 4.13 10.26
C PHE A 14 4.95 3.34 10.52
N SER A 15 4.97 2.04 10.20
CA SER A 15 6.13 1.16 10.32
C SER A 15 6.69 0.81 8.94
N MET A 16 7.84 1.34 8.59
CA MET A 16 8.52 0.93 7.36
C MET A 16 9.00 -0.51 7.46
N GLU A 17 9.46 -0.94 8.62
CA GLU A 17 9.89 -2.31 8.87
C GLU A 17 8.75 -3.29 8.59
N PHE A 18 7.54 -2.98 9.02
CA PHE A 18 6.36 -3.79 8.73
C PHE A 18 6.03 -3.80 7.25
N CYS A 19 5.99 -2.65 6.60
CA CYS A 19 5.72 -2.55 5.16
C CYS A 19 6.76 -3.33 4.35
N LEU A 20 8.04 -3.25 4.70
CA LEU A 20 9.10 -4.03 4.05
C LEU A 20 8.95 -5.53 4.29
N ALA A 21 8.58 -5.95 5.51
CA ALA A 21 8.31 -7.35 5.82
C ALA A 21 7.15 -7.90 4.98
N VAL A 22 6.04 -7.16 4.89
CA VAL A 22 4.88 -7.52 4.06
C VAL A 22 5.28 -7.58 2.57
N ALA A 23 5.99 -6.57 2.07
CA ALA A 23 6.45 -6.54 0.69
C ALA A 23 7.36 -7.73 0.34
N LEU A 24 8.27 -8.12 1.25
CA LEU A 24 9.15 -9.29 1.08
C LEU A 24 8.38 -10.61 1.10
N HIS A 25 7.34 -10.70 1.92
CA HIS A 25 6.54 -11.92 2.08
C HIS A 25 5.51 -12.09 0.96
N ARG A 26 4.82 -11.01 0.56
CA ARG A 26 3.66 -11.04 -0.36
C ARG A 26 3.91 -10.41 -1.73
N GLY A 27 5.02 -9.70 -1.89
CA GLY A 27 5.34 -8.98 -3.14
C GLY A 27 4.68 -7.61 -3.30
N ALA A 28 3.71 -7.27 -2.44
CA ALA A 28 3.03 -5.98 -2.44
C ALA A 28 2.56 -5.62 -1.03
N VAL A 29 2.21 -4.34 -0.81
CA VAL A 29 1.58 -3.85 0.43
C VAL A 29 0.21 -3.30 0.06
N LEU A 30 -0.84 -3.89 0.62
CA LEU A 30 -2.23 -3.56 0.37
C LEU A 30 -2.93 -3.05 1.63
N VAL A 31 -4.11 -2.46 1.49
CA VAL A 31 -4.91 -2.00 2.63
C VAL A 31 -5.25 -3.16 3.59
N ALA A 32 -5.51 -4.35 3.04
CA ALA A 32 -5.83 -5.56 3.81
C ALA A 32 -4.67 -6.04 4.72
N ASP A 33 -3.43 -5.60 4.48
CA ASP A 33 -2.27 -5.96 5.29
C ASP A 33 -2.23 -5.23 6.63
N PHE A 34 -3.06 -4.20 6.80
CA PHE A 34 -3.13 -3.41 8.03
C PHE A 34 -4.29 -3.84 8.95
N THR A 35 -4.73 -5.08 8.87
CA THR A 35 -5.70 -5.68 9.79
C THR A 35 -5.00 -6.33 10.98
N PRO A 36 -5.68 -6.46 12.15
CA PRO A 36 -5.09 -7.14 13.32
C PRO A 36 -4.56 -8.54 13.01
N THR A 37 -5.28 -9.30 12.17
CA THR A 37 -4.87 -10.65 11.77
C THR A 37 -3.59 -10.62 10.93
N ALA A 38 -3.49 -9.72 9.94
CA ALA A 38 -2.31 -9.59 9.09
C ALA A 38 -1.09 -9.10 9.88
N ILE A 39 -1.29 -8.19 10.84
CA ILE A 39 -0.21 -7.68 11.72
C ILE A 39 0.33 -8.80 12.64
N ALA A 40 -0.54 -9.73 13.06
CA ALA A 40 -0.17 -10.84 13.93
C ALA A 40 0.43 -12.05 13.18
N GLU A 41 0.48 -12.03 11.84
CA GLU A 41 0.97 -13.13 11.01
C GLU A 41 2.43 -13.45 11.32
N GLU A 42 2.70 -14.72 11.64
CA GLU A 42 4.01 -15.16 12.14
C GLU A 42 5.11 -14.96 11.11
N GLU A 43 4.84 -15.25 9.83
CA GLU A 43 5.78 -15.13 8.73
C GLU A 43 6.25 -13.69 8.53
N VAL A 44 5.35 -12.73 8.62
CA VAL A 44 5.67 -11.29 8.54
C VAL A 44 6.45 -10.87 9.77
N ARG A 45 5.99 -11.25 10.96
CA ARG A 45 6.66 -10.90 12.23
C ARG A 45 8.06 -11.49 12.35
N ALA A 46 8.31 -12.68 11.78
CA ALA A 46 9.63 -13.30 11.76
C ALA A 46 10.66 -12.53 10.91
N LEU A 47 10.20 -11.67 10.00
CA LEU A 47 11.07 -10.81 9.19
C LEU A 47 11.49 -9.53 9.93
N LEU A 48 10.65 -8.99 10.81
CA LEU A 48 10.90 -7.71 11.49
C LEU A 48 12.29 -7.61 12.15
N PRO A 49 12.78 -8.63 12.89
CA PRO A 49 14.12 -8.56 13.51
C PRO A 49 15.28 -8.51 12.51
N ARG A 50 15.01 -8.82 11.22
CA ARG A 50 16.02 -8.86 10.15
C ARG A 50 16.08 -7.56 9.36
N ILE A 51 15.11 -6.65 9.59
CA ILE A 51 15.03 -5.37 8.91
C ILE A 51 15.66 -4.31 9.80
N ARG A 52 16.58 -3.54 9.23
CA ARG A 52 17.25 -2.43 9.90
C ARG A 52 17.03 -1.17 9.10
N MET A 53 16.61 -0.12 9.79
CA MET A 53 16.50 1.21 9.22
C MET A 53 17.73 2.02 9.62
N GLU A 54 18.41 2.55 8.64
CA GLU A 54 19.54 3.45 8.84
C GLU A 54 19.13 4.86 8.40
N ALA A 55 19.52 5.86 9.17
CA ALA A 55 19.29 7.24 8.77
C ALA A 55 20.18 7.57 7.57
N LEU A 56 19.61 8.21 6.57
CA LEU A 56 20.37 8.75 5.47
C LEU A 56 21.34 9.85 5.99
N SER A 57 22.50 9.95 5.35
CA SER A 57 23.37 11.10 5.56
C SER A 57 22.68 12.38 5.07
N GLU A 58 23.02 13.54 5.64
CA GLU A 58 22.45 14.83 5.22
C GLU A 58 22.69 15.16 3.74
N THR A 59 23.64 14.45 3.10
CA THR A 59 23.99 14.61 1.68
C THR A 59 23.39 13.54 0.78
N ALA A 60 22.62 12.59 1.33
CA ALA A 60 22.01 11.55 0.51
C ALA A 60 20.79 12.10 -0.22
N GLU A 61 20.78 11.96 -1.53
CA GLU A 61 19.67 12.44 -2.39
C GLU A 61 18.55 11.41 -2.53
N HIS A 62 18.84 10.12 -2.26
CA HIS A 62 17.92 9.01 -2.54
C HIS A 62 17.95 7.95 -1.44
N GLU A 63 16.80 7.29 -1.26
CA GLU A 63 16.68 6.14 -0.37
C GLU A 63 17.19 4.88 -1.06
N ASN A 64 17.86 4.01 -0.28
CA ASN A 64 18.33 2.71 -0.74
C ASN A 64 17.71 1.58 0.07
N VAL A 65 17.40 0.49 -0.63
CA VAL A 65 17.04 -0.80 -0.01
C VAL A 65 18.10 -1.81 -0.40
N THR A 66 18.72 -2.43 0.61
CA THR A 66 19.71 -3.49 0.44
C THR A 66 19.21 -4.78 1.06
N ILE A 67 19.23 -5.88 0.31
CA ILE A 67 18.82 -7.20 0.76
C ILE A 67 20.02 -8.15 0.66
N LEU A 68 20.47 -8.70 1.80
CA LEU A 68 21.48 -9.74 1.85
C LEU A 68 20.80 -11.11 1.82
N LEU A 69 21.05 -11.87 0.78
CA LEU A 69 20.51 -13.20 0.58
C LEU A 69 21.32 -14.25 1.38
N ARG A 70 20.70 -15.41 1.64
CA ARG A 70 21.36 -16.52 2.38
C ARG A 70 22.56 -17.12 1.65
N ASP A 71 22.61 -17.01 0.34
CA ASP A 71 23.72 -17.47 -0.51
C ASP A 71 24.88 -16.46 -0.60
N GLY A 72 24.79 -15.35 0.13
CA GLY A 72 25.78 -14.29 0.18
C GLY A 72 25.64 -13.21 -0.90
N ARG A 73 24.70 -13.34 -1.83
CA ARG A 73 24.42 -12.28 -2.82
C ARG A 73 23.74 -11.09 -2.14
N THR A 74 24.05 -9.91 -2.64
CA THR A 74 23.42 -8.65 -2.22
C THR A 74 22.57 -8.13 -3.38
N LEU A 75 21.33 -7.77 -3.08
CA LEU A 75 20.44 -7.06 -3.99
C LEU A 75 20.29 -5.62 -3.47
N GLU A 76 20.44 -4.65 -4.37
CA GLU A 76 20.33 -3.23 -4.03
C GLU A 76 19.35 -2.54 -4.97
N ARG A 77 18.57 -1.63 -4.42
CA ARG A 77 17.67 -0.78 -5.17
C ARG A 77 17.68 0.63 -4.60
N THR A 78 17.98 1.59 -5.47
CA THR A 78 17.83 3.02 -5.20
C THR A 78 16.41 3.44 -5.58
N VAL A 79 15.77 4.22 -4.72
CA VAL A 79 14.46 4.82 -4.96
C VAL A 79 14.64 6.32 -5.10
N GLU A 80 14.64 6.80 -6.34
CA GLU A 80 14.78 8.23 -6.65
C GLU A 80 13.45 8.97 -6.41
N HIS A 81 12.35 8.36 -6.83
CA HIS A 81 11.01 8.94 -6.69
C HIS A 81 10.00 7.88 -6.25
N PRO A 82 9.11 8.21 -5.31
CA PRO A 82 8.00 7.31 -4.95
C PRO A 82 7.09 7.08 -6.14
N ARG A 83 6.63 5.83 -6.32
CA ARG A 83 5.62 5.51 -7.32
C ARG A 83 4.32 6.27 -7.05
N GLY A 84 3.75 6.92 -8.08
CA GLY A 84 2.59 7.79 -7.98
C GLY A 84 2.92 9.25 -7.65
N SER A 85 4.21 9.63 -7.56
CA SER A 85 4.63 11.02 -7.48
C SER A 85 4.54 11.71 -8.85
N ALA A 86 4.66 13.05 -8.89
CA ALA A 86 4.67 13.79 -10.13
C ALA A 86 5.82 13.39 -11.08
N ALA A 87 6.96 12.98 -10.53
CA ALA A 87 8.12 12.52 -11.32
C ALA A 87 7.96 11.07 -11.81
N LEU A 88 7.16 10.24 -11.11
CA LEU A 88 6.90 8.84 -11.47
C LEU A 88 5.41 8.52 -11.29
N PRO A 89 4.52 9.06 -12.14
CA PRO A 89 3.08 8.88 -12.02
C PRO A 89 2.66 7.42 -12.22
N PHE A 90 1.50 7.07 -11.69
CA PHE A 90 0.86 5.79 -12.03
C PHE A 90 0.40 5.80 -13.51
N SER A 91 0.46 4.64 -14.15
CA SER A 91 -0.33 4.39 -15.35
C SER A 91 -1.81 4.28 -14.98
N GLU A 92 -2.68 4.36 -16.00
CA GLU A 92 -4.12 4.17 -15.82
C GLU A 92 -4.43 2.79 -15.19
N ASP A 93 -3.84 1.73 -15.73
CA ASP A 93 -4.02 0.36 -15.22
C ASP A 93 -3.58 0.21 -13.74
N GLU A 94 -2.47 0.84 -13.36
CA GLU A 94 -2.01 0.83 -11.97
C GLU A 94 -2.97 1.59 -11.05
N LEU A 95 -3.51 2.72 -11.52
CA LEU A 95 -4.49 3.49 -10.75
C LEU A 95 -5.79 2.70 -10.58
N LEU A 96 -6.29 2.07 -11.63
CA LEU A 96 -7.48 1.23 -11.59
C LEU A 96 -7.28 -0.01 -10.70
N SER A 97 -6.12 -0.65 -10.80
CA SER A 97 -5.76 -1.77 -9.91
C SER A 97 -5.70 -1.35 -8.44
N LYS A 98 -5.18 -0.15 -8.15
CA LYS A 98 -5.19 0.41 -6.80
C LYS A 98 -6.61 0.66 -6.32
N PHE A 99 -7.49 1.20 -7.16
CA PHE A 99 -8.91 1.38 -6.85
C PHE A 99 -9.56 0.03 -6.46
N ASP A 100 -9.40 -1.00 -7.28
CA ASP A 100 -9.96 -2.32 -7.03
C ASP A 100 -9.48 -2.91 -5.69
N SER A 101 -8.18 -2.76 -5.41
CA SER A 101 -7.59 -3.18 -4.15
C SER A 101 -8.17 -2.43 -2.94
N CYS A 102 -8.46 -1.14 -3.07
CA CYS A 102 -9.06 -0.33 -2.01
C CYS A 102 -10.54 -0.65 -1.79
N MET A 103 -11.26 -1.01 -2.85
CA MET A 103 -12.68 -1.33 -2.78
C MET A 103 -12.97 -2.76 -2.34
N ALA A 104 -11.97 -3.64 -2.43
CA ALA A 104 -12.10 -5.03 -2.01
C ALA A 104 -12.52 -5.13 -0.53
N GLY A 105 -13.68 -5.73 -0.28
CA GLY A 105 -14.27 -5.87 1.06
C GLY A 105 -14.99 -4.62 1.60
N VAL A 106 -15.03 -3.52 0.82
CA VAL A 106 -15.79 -2.29 1.17
C VAL A 106 -17.13 -2.26 0.43
N LEU A 107 -17.10 -2.48 -0.88
CA LEU A 107 -18.29 -2.54 -1.72
C LEU A 107 -18.46 -3.93 -2.32
N GLY A 108 -19.70 -4.26 -2.69
CA GLY A 108 -19.96 -5.41 -3.57
C GLY A 108 -19.29 -5.22 -4.93
N VAL A 109 -19.00 -6.33 -5.63
CA VAL A 109 -18.26 -6.30 -6.91
C VAL A 109 -18.97 -5.44 -7.95
N ASP A 110 -20.31 -5.53 -8.04
CA ASP A 110 -21.11 -4.79 -9.01
C ASP A 110 -21.09 -3.29 -8.71
N ASP A 111 -21.25 -2.91 -7.43
CA ASP A 111 -21.20 -1.51 -6.99
C ASP A 111 -19.79 -0.92 -7.17
N ALA A 112 -18.73 -1.67 -6.87
CA ALA A 112 -17.36 -1.24 -7.07
C ALA A 112 -17.06 -1.01 -8.56
N THR A 113 -17.56 -1.91 -9.43
CA THR A 113 -17.40 -1.77 -10.88
C THR A 113 -18.16 -0.55 -11.41
N ALA A 114 -19.41 -0.36 -10.97
CA ALA A 114 -20.21 0.79 -11.36
C ALA A 114 -19.61 2.11 -10.86
N LEU A 115 -19.13 2.15 -9.60
CA LEU A 115 -18.44 3.31 -9.05
C LEU A 115 -17.17 3.64 -9.84
N LYS A 116 -16.37 2.63 -10.18
CA LYS A 116 -15.16 2.81 -10.99
C LYS A 116 -15.47 3.46 -12.33
N GLN A 117 -16.48 2.97 -13.05
CA GLN A 117 -16.89 3.56 -14.32
C GLN A 117 -17.42 4.98 -14.15
N THR A 118 -18.22 5.23 -13.11
CA THR A 118 -18.70 6.58 -12.79
C THR A 118 -17.57 7.57 -12.53
N LEU A 119 -16.48 7.12 -11.87
CA LEU A 119 -15.30 7.94 -11.63
C LEU A 119 -14.48 8.20 -12.89
N ILE A 120 -14.38 7.23 -13.80
CA ILE A 120 -13.72 7.42 -15.09
C ILE A 120 -14.46 8.46 -15.93
N ASP A 121 -15.80 8.44 -15.90
CA ASP A 121 -16.66 9.31 -16.66
C ASP A 121 -17.13 10.56 -15.87
N ILE A 122 -16.41 10.94 -14.81
CA ILE A 122 -16.86 11.97 -13.86
C ILE A 122 -17.15 13.32 -14.51
N GLU A 123 -16.42 13.68 -15.55
CA GLU A 123 -16.61 14.94 -16.28
C GLU A 123 -17.91 14.97 -17.10
N SER A 124 -18.51 13.80 -17.36
CA SER A 124 -19.75 13.64 -18.13
C SER A 124 -20.98 13.43 -17.25
N LEU A 125 -20.87 13.47 -15.92
CA LEU A 125 -21.97 13.28 -15.01
C LEU A 125 -22.91 14.49 -15.02
N ASP A 126 -24.20 14.23 -15.26
CA ASP A 126 -25.25 15.25 -15.14
C ASP A 126 -25.58 15.56 -13.68
N ASP A 127 -25.42 14.58 -12.78
CA ASP A 127 -25.77 14.70 -11.36
C ASP A 127 -24.72 14.01 -10.47
N ILE A 128 -24.11 14.77 -9.58
CA ILE A 128 -23.14 14.26 -8.60
C ILE A 128 -23.75 13.18 -7.66
N ARG A 129 -25.06 13.14 -7.52
CA ARG A 129 -25.75 12.11 -6.72
C ARG A 129 -25.55 10.71 -7.29
N ASP A 130 -25.28 10.57 -8.58
CA ASP A 130 -24.95 9.29 -9.22
C ASP A 130 -23.62 8.72 -8.72
N LEU A 131 -22.70 9.57 -8.30
CA LEU A 131 -21.48 9.19 -7.62
C LEU A 131 -21.69 8.96 -6.12
N THR A 132 -22.31 9.92 -5.43
CA THR A 132 -22.40 9.91 -3.97
C THR A 132 -23.28 8.80 -3.40
N ARG A 133 -24.18 8.21 -4.20
CA ARG A 133 -24.98 7.04 -3.79
C ARG A 133 -24.12 5.85 -3.35
N TYR A 134 -22.92 5.69 -3.91
CA TYR A 134 -21.99 4.60 -3.55
C TYR A 134 -21.24 4.90 -2.24
N LEU A 135 -21.24 6.15 -1.78
CA LEU A 135 -20.56 6.58 -0.55
C LEU A 135 -21.51 6.57 0.67
N SER A 136 -22.72 6.03 0.50
CA SER A 136 -23.68 5.94 1.61
C SER A 136 -23.31 4.80 2.56
N PRO A 137 -23.41 4.99 3.90
CA PRO A 137 -23.07 3.98 4.91
C PRO A 137 -23.83 2.65 4.77
N THR A 138 -24.98 2.64 4.10
CA THR A 138 -25.79 1.43 3.82
C THR A 138 -25.11 0.45 2.86
N ASN A 139 -24.11 0.90 2.13
CA ASN A 139 -23.38 0.09 1.16
C ASN A 139 -22.06 -0.50 1.74
N TYR A 140 -21.68 -0.12 2.96
CA TYR A 140 -20.53 -0.71 3.65
C TYR A 140 -20.95 -1.98 4.36
N ARG A 141 -20.37 -3.10 4.01
CA ARG A 141 -20.51 -4.40 4.66
C ARG A 141 -19.27 -4.76 5.45
#